data_cb2235428bd36add3d1206c0c7a8f24f
#
_entry.id   cb2235428bd36add3d1206c0c7a8f24f
#
_cell.length_a   1.000
_cell.length_b   1.000
_cell.length_c   1.000
_cell.angle_alpha   90.00
_cell.angle_beta   90.00
_cell.angle_gamma   90.00
#
_symmetry.space_group_name_H-M   'P 1'
#
loop_
_entity.id
_entity.type
_entity.pdbx_description
1 polymer ?
#
loop_
_entity_poly.entity_id
_entity_poly.type
_entity_poly.pdbx_seq_one_letter_code
_entity_poly.pdbx_strand_id
1 'polypeptide(L)'
;YNLPRLVGRGVELSQLGGGIGTRGPGEKKLEEERRRIRKQIELLEKEISQLSRRRERTREKRKETGIPTITFIGYTNVGKSTLFNALTGSGVVAENKLFSTLVPTTRKIMLPGGREVLITDTVGFISDLPKELVNAFRATLEELGGSTLLLHVADASDPMVEERVEPVDKILEQTGYESIPRVIVLNKADKADP
;
A
#
# COMPACT_ATOMS: atom_id res chain seq x y z
N TYR A 1 6.11 -7.31 15.96
CA TYR A 1 6.02 -6.24 16.97
C TYR A 1 5.89 -6.76 18.40
N ASN A 2 5.33 -7.95 18.61
CA ASN A 2 5.13 -8.55 19.94
C ASN A 2 6.29 -9.44 20.42
N LEU A 3 7.17 -9.90 19.56
CA LEU A 3 8.30 -10.78 19.91
C LEU A 3 9.33 -10.15 20.87
N PRO A 4 9.76 -8.87 20.71
CA PRO A 4 10.68 -8.24 21.67
C PRO A 4 10.07 -8.00 23.05
N ARG A 5 8.76 -7.79 23.17
CA ARG A 5 8.08 -7.58 24.46
C ARG A 5 8.00 -8.84 25.34
N LEU A 6 8.18 -10.01 24.75
CA LEU A 6 8.16 -11.28 25.49
C LEU A 6 9.50 -11.57 26.19
N VAL A 7 10.58 -10.89 25.81
CA VAL A 7 11.93 -11.12 26.37
C VAL A 7 12.05 -10.65 27.82
N GLY A 8 11.24 -9.68 28.27
CA GLY A 8 11.23 -9.21 29.67
C GLY A 8 10.30 -9.97 30.63
N ARG A 9 9.29 -10.68 30.10
CA ARG A 9 8.30 -11.39 30.94
C ARG A 9 8.78 -12.72 31.51
N GLY A 10 9.89 -13.26 31.00
CA GLY A 10 10.46 -14.52 31.50
C GLY A 10 10.93 -14.44 32.94
N VAL A 11 11.39 -13.26 33.38
CA VAL A 11 11.90 -13.02 34.72
C VAL A 11 10.76 -12.93 35.75
N GLU A 12 9.61 -12.38 35.39
CA GLU A 12 8.46 -12.26 36.28
C GLU A 12 7.74 -13.59 36.52
N LEU A 13 7.84 -14.53 35.56
CA LEU A 13 7.19 -15.86 35.63
C LEU A 13 8.11 -16.93 36.24
N SER A 14 9.40 -16.66 36.39
CA SER A 14 10.38 -17.65 36.94
C SER A 14 10.63 -17.53 38.44
N GLN A 15 9.98 -16.60 39.14
CA GLN A 15 10.15 -16.42 40.60
C GLN A 15 9.52 -17.54 41.48
N LEU A 16 8.94 -18.56 40.88
CA LEU A 16 8.23 -19.65 41.59
C LEU A 16 8.85 -21.04 41.33
N GLY A 17 10.15 -21.22 41.50
CA GLY A 17 10.71 -22.57 41.40
C GLY A 17 12.23 -22.61 41.35
N GLY A 18 12.87 -22.68 42.48
CA GLY A 18 14.30 -22.89 42.59
C GLY A 18 14.72 -24.28 42.16
N GLY A 19 15.66 -24.39 41.23
CA GLY A 19 16.31 -25.62 40.81
C GLY A 19 17.18 -25.36 39.59
N ILE A 20 18.50 -25.55 39.73
CA ILE A 20 19.49 -25.46 38.65
C ILE A 20 19.21 -26.62 37.67
N GLY A 21 18.73 -26.32 36.47
CA GLY A 21 18.63 -27.27 35.36
C GLY A 21 17.26 -27.75 34.94
N THR A 22 16.15 -27.29 35.55
CA THR A 22 14.79 -27.61 35.09
C THR A 22 14.15 -26.34 34.45
N ARG A 23 13.70 -26.47 33.20
CA ARG A 23 12.88 -25.41 32.53
C ARG A 23 11.66 -25.16 33.41
N GLY A 24 11.58 -23.98 34.02
CA GLY A 24 10.45 -23.60 34.86
C GLY A 24 9.14 -23.52 34.09
N PRO A 25 7.96 -23.60 34.78
CA PRO A 25 6.66 -23.52 34.14
C PRO A 25 6.45 -22.21 33.37
N GLY A 26 7.15 -21.13 33.73
CA GLY A 26 7.16 -19.85 33.01
C GLY A 26 7.88 -19.92 31.66
N GLU A 27 8.99 -20.66 31.56
CA GLU A 27 9.70 -20.83 30.29
C GLU A 27 8.92 -21.68 29.30
N LYS A 28 8.21 -22.73 29.76
CA LYS A 28 7.33 -23.51 28.91
C LYS A 28 6.18 -22.66 28.33
N LYS A 29 5.54 -21.84 29.14
CA LYS A 29 4.47 -20.93 28.67
C LYS A 29 5.00 -19.91 27.65
N LEU A 30 6.16 -19.32 27.87
CA LEU A 30 6.80 -18.42 26.93
C LEU A 30 7.15 -19.11 25.60
N GLU A 31 7.63 -20.35 25.65
CA GLU A 31 7.97 -21.10 24.46
C GLU A 31 6.71 -21.49 23.66
N GLU A 32 5.62 -21.86 24.35
CA GLU A 32 4.32 -22.09 23.73
C GLU A 32 3.76 -20.83 23.07
N GLU A 33 3.85 -19.67 23.74
CA GLU A 33 3.39 -18.40 23.23
C GLU A 33 4.22 -17.95 22.00
N ARG A 34 5.54 -18.09 22.06
CA ARG A 34 6.43 -17.88 20.91
C ARG A 34 6.09 -18.79 19.73
N ARG A 35 5.81 -20.08 20.00
CA ARG A 35 5.43 -21.05 18.99
C ARG A 35 4.08 -20.68 18.35
N ARG A 36 3.13 -20.21 19.15
CA ARG A 36 1.82 -19.73 18.67
C ARG A 36 1.97 -18.51 17.77
N ILE A 37 2.78 -17.53 18.19
CA ILE A 37 3.05 -16.31 17.41
C ILE A 37 3.75 -16.67 16.09
N ARG A 38 4.76 -17.55 16.11
CA ARG A 38 5.43 -17.99 14.87
C ARG A 38 4.44 -18.63 13.90
N LYS A 39 3.57 -19.53 14.38
CA LYS A 39 2.53 -20.11 13.53
C LYS A 39 1.57 -19.07 12.94
N GLN A 40 1.20 -18.03 13.70
CA GLN A 40 0.38 -16.95 13.19
C GLN A 40 1.11 -16.14 12.11
N ILE A 41 2.40 -15.87 12.30
CA ILE A 41 3.24 -15.19 11.31
C ILE A 41 3.29 -16.03 10.03
N GLU A 42 3.59 -17.33 10.11
CA GLU A 42 3.64 -18.23 8.96
C GLU A 42 2.30 -18.28 8.19
N LEU A 43 1.18 -18.32 8.91
CA LEU A 43 -0.15 -18.30 8.30
C LEU A 43 -0.40 -16.96 7.55
N LEU A 44 -0.08 -15.83 8.18
CA LEU A 44 -0.24 -14.51 7.56
C LEU A 44 0.68 -14.34 6.35
N GLU A 45 1.91 -14.80 6.41
CA GLU A 45 2.84 -14.79 5.26
C GLU A 45 2.30 -15.62 4.10
N LYS A 46 1.72 -16.78 4.39
CA LYS A 46 1.08 -17.64 3.39
C LYS A 46 -0.14 -16.95 2.76
N GLU A 47 -0.98 -16.29 3.55
CA GLU A 47 -2.12 -15.53 3.06
C GLU A 47 -1.68 -14.35 2.18
N ILE A 48 -0.67 -13.59 2.61
CA ILE A 48 -0.09 -12.50 1.81
C ILE A 48 0.42 -13.03 0.47
N SER A 49 1.15 -14.16 0.48
CA SER A 49 1.66 -14.79 -0.74
C SER A 49 0.52 -15.22 -1.69
N GLN A 50 -0.56 -15.78 -1.16
CA GLN A 50 -1.73 -16.16 -1.96
C GLN A 50 -2.43 -14.95 -2.56
N LEU A 51 -2.57 -13.86 -1.79
CA LEU A 51 -3.16 -12.61 -2.27
C LEU A 51 -2.29 -11.98 -3.38
N SER A 52 -0.97 -11.99 -3.25
CA SER A 52 -0.05 -11.50 -4.27
C SER A 52 -0.21 -12.28 -5.58
N ARG A 53 -0.19 -13.61 -5.54
CA ARG A 53 -0.43 -14.47 -6.72
C ARG A 53 -1.79 -14.24 -7.37
N ARG A 54 -2.83 -14.00 -6.56
CA ARG A 54 -4.18 -13.71 -7.06
C ARG A 54 -4.21 -12.37 -7.81
N ARG A 55 -3.53 -11.34 -7.28
CA ARG A 55 -3.40 -10.04 -7.93
C ARG A 55 -2.62 -10.15 -9.25
N GLU A 56 -1.51 -10.88 -9.24
CA GLU A 56 -0.71 -11.14 -10.45
C GLU A 56 -1.54 -11.76 -11.58
N ARG A 57 -2.27 -12.83 -11.30
CA ARG A 57 -3.18 -13.45 -12.28
C ARG A 57 -4.26 -12.49 -12.78
N THR A 58 -4.77 -11.61 -11.92
CA THR A 58 -5.74 -10.60 -12.32
C THR A 58 -5.12 -9.56 -13.23
N ARG A 59 -3.87 -9.16 -12.99
CA ARG A 59 -3.11 -8.24 -13.86
C ARG A 59 -2.81 -8.86 -15.23
N GLU A 60 -2.38 -10.11 -15.25
CA GLU A 60 -2.13 -10.87 -16.49
C GLU A 60 -3.40 -10.90 -17.36
N LYS A 61 -4.53 -11.26 -16.78
CA LYS A 61 -5.81 -11.24 -17.49
C LYS A 61 -6.17 -9.84 -18.01
N ARG A 62 -5.88 -8.77 -17.26
CA ARG A 62 -6.09 -7.40 -17.75
C ARG A 62 -5.21 -7.08 -18.96
N LYS A 63 -3.93 -7.49 -18.93
CA LYS A 63 -3.01 -7.32 -20.07
C LYS A 63 -3.51 -8.06 -21.32
N GLU A 64 -4.05 -9.26 -21.16
CA GLU A 64 -4.61 -10.05 -22.26
C GLU A 64 -5.81 -9.37 -22.92
N THR A 65 -6.59 -8.57 -22.17
CA THR A 65 -7.72 -7.83 -22.75
C THR A 65 -7.31 -6.70 -23.69
N GLY A 66 -6.05 -6.27 -23.65
CA GLY A 66 -5.55 -5.13 -24.43
C GLY A 66 -6.13 -3.77 -24.04
N ILE A 67 -6.93 -3.70 -22.94
CA ILE A 67 -7.53 -2.46 -22.47
C ILE A 67 -6.46 -1.64 -21.72
N PRO A 68 -6.18 -0.39 -22.14
CA PRO A 68 -5.20 0.45 -21.45
C PRO A 68 -5.58 0.67 -19.98
N THR A 69 -4.58 0.60 -19.10
CA THR A 69 -4.76 0.83 -17.66
C THR A 69 -4.10 2.14 -17.25
N ILE A 70 -4.87 3.03 -16.66
CA ILE A 70 -4.42 4.32 -16.12
C ILE A 70 -4.43 4.21 -14.60
N THR A 71 -3.29 4.44 -13.97
CA THR A 71 -3.15 4.29 -12.51
C THR A 71 -2.86 5.63 -11.86
N PHE A 72 -3.66 5.98 -10.85
CA PHE A 72 -3.42 7.15 -10.02
C PHE A 72 -2.30 6.88 -9.04
N ILE A 73 -1.33 7.79 -9.00
CA ILE A 73 -0.25 7.83 -8.02
C ILE A 73 -0.19 9.22 -7.39
N GLY A 74 0.53 9.37 -6.31
CA GLY A 74 0.74 10.65 -5.62
C GLY A 74 0.57 10.52 -4.11
N TYR A 75 0.89 11.57 -3.40
CA TYR A 75 0.85 11.60 -1.94
C TYR A 75 -0.54 11.29 -1.36
N THR A 76 -0.56 10.95 -0.06
CA THR A 76 -1.83 10.85 0.69
C THR A 76 -2.53 12.20 0.69
N ASN A 77 -3.85 12.19 0.65
CA ASN A 77 -4.71 13.37 0.75
C ASN A 77 -4.61 14.40 -0.41
N VAL A 78 -3.94 14.09 -1.53
CA VAL A 78 -3.94 14.95 -2.73
C VAL A 78 -5.23 14.85 -3.55
N GLY A 79 -6.15 13.96 -3.17
CA GLY A 79 -7.46 13.82 -3.82
C GLY A 79 -7.56 12.75 -4.89
N LYS A 80 -6.67 11.75 -4.93
CA LYS A 80 -6.73 10.62 -5.89
C LYS A 80 -8.08 9.93 -5.92
N SER A 81 -8.56 9.47 -4.75
CA SER A 81 -9.83 8.76 -4.63
C SER A 81 -11.03 9.66 -4.95
N THR A 82 -10.94 10.95 -4.68
CA THR A 82 -11.98 11.93 -5.07
C THR A 82 -12.05 12.06 -6.59
N LEU A 83 -10.91 12.21 -7.24
CA LEU A 83 -10.81 12.27 -8.69
C LEU A 83 -11.27 10.94 -9.34
N PHE A 84 -10.85 9.82 -8.77
CA PHE A 84 -11.30 8.50 -9.20
C PHE A 84 -12.83 8.37 -9.14
N ASN A 85 -13.45 8.78 -8.04
CA ASN A 85 -14.90 8.74 -7.88
C ASN A 85 -15.62 9.63 -8.90
N ALA A 86 -15.10 10.84 -9.13
CA ALA A 86 -15.65 11.76 -10.11
C ALA A 86 -15.63 11.17 -11.53
N LEU A 87 -14.56 10.47 -11.90
CA LEU A 87 -14.43 9.86 -13.22
C LEU A 87 -15.19 8.55 -13.40
N THR A 88 -15.37 7.78 -12.34
CA THR A 88 -15.96 6.44 -12.40
C THR A 88 -17.40 6.37 -11.95
N GLY A 89 -17.92 7.42 -11.32
CA GLY A 89 -19.24 7.41 -10.66
C GLY A 89 -19.29 6.45 -9.46
N SER A 90 -18.13 6.02 -8.94
CA SER A 90 -18.08 5.08 -7.83
C SER A 90 -18.02 5.80 -6.47
N GLY A 91 -18.57 5.15 -5.43
CA GLY A 91 -18.56 5.66 -4.06
C GLY A 91 -17.42 5.10 -3.21
N VAL A 92 -16.19 5.06 -3.73
CA VAL A 92 -15.02 4.70 -2.91
C VAL A 92 -14.86 5.71 -1.79
N VAL A 93 -14.64 5.24 -0.57
CA VAL A 93 -14.50 6.12 0.60
C VAL A 93 -13.33 7.08 0.38
N ALA A 94 -13.67 8.35 0.16
CA ALA A 94 -12.72 9.45 0.01
C ALA A 94 -12.83 10.31 1.27
N GLU A 95 -12.09 9.97 2.31
CA GLU A 95 -12.03 10.75 3.54
C GLU A 95 -10.76 11.60 3.57
N ASN A 96 -10.83 12.76 4.25
CA ASN A 96 -9.65 13.59 4.56
C ASN A 96 -8.77 12.94 5.63
N LYS A 97 -8.44 11.65 5.43
CA LYS A 97 -7.58 10.88 6.32
C LYS A 97 -6.40 10.31 5.54
N LEU A 98 -5.28 10.18 6.21
CA LEU A 98 -4.14 9.45 5.68
C LEU A 98 -4.58 8.01 5.38
N PHE A 99 -4.23 7.49 4.19
CA PHE A 99 -4.58 6.13 3.75
C PHE A 99 -6.09 5.85 3.64
N SER A 100 -6.84 6.78 3.05
CA SER A 100 -8.25 6.55 2.71
C SER A 100 -8.47 5.32 1.81
N THR A 101 -7.51 5.01 0.97
CA THR A 101 -7.48 3.80 0.14
C THR A 101 -6.38 2.86 0.64
N LEU A 102 -6.75 1.70 1.19
CA LEU A 102 -5.81 0.65 1.62
C LEU A 102 -5.68 -0.49 0.59
N VAL A 103 -6.67 -0.64 -0.26
CA VAL A 103 -6.72 -1.69 -1.29
C VAL A 103 -6.93 -1.03 -2.65
N PRO A 104 -6.04 -1.26 -3.63
CA PRO A 104 -6.20 -0.72 -4.96
C PRO A 104 -7.56 -1.10 -5.55
N THR A 105 -8.25 -0.13 -6.12
CA THR A 105 -9.57 -0.31 -6.71
C THR A 105 -9.52 0.02 -8.19
N THR A 106 -9.94 -0.93 -9.04
CA THR A 106 -9.97 -0.74 -10.50
C THR A 106 -11.40 -0.68 -11.01
N ARG A 107 -11.68 0.25 -11.92
CA ARG A 107 -12.96 0.39 -12.62
C ARG A 107 -12.72 0.60 -14.10
N LYS A 108 -13.64 0.08 -14.92
CA LYS A 108 -13.68 0.32 -16.35
C LYS A 108 -14.52 1.56 -16.62
N ILE A 109 -14.01 2.46 -17.44
CA ILE A 109 -14.75 3.63 -17.92
C ILE A 109 -14.66 3.72 -19.44
N MET A 110 -15.59 4.49 -20.02
CA MET A 110 -15.58 4.84 -21.42
C MET A 110 -15.11 6.29 -21.55
N LEU A 111 -14.05 6.51 -22.31
CA LEU A 111 -13.58 7.85 -22.64
C LEU A 111 -14.44 8.47 -23.76
N PRO A 112 -14.47 9.82 -23.88
CA PRO A 112 -15.01 10.46 -25.05
C PRO A 112 -14.40 9.87 -26.33
N GLY A 113 -15.22 9.50 -27.30
CA GLY A 113 -14.79 8.78 -28.51
C GLY A 113 -14.89 7.26 -28.44
N GLY A 114 -15.52 6.69 -27.39
CA GLY A 114 -15.87 5.29 -27.29
C GLY A 114 -14.73 4.34 -26.95
N ARG A 115 -13.59 4.86 -26.46
CA ARG A 115 -12.46 4.03 -26.04
C ARG A 115 -12.60 3.59 -24.58
N GLU A 116 -12.56 2.28 -24.35
CA GLU A 116 -12.55 1.71 -23.02
C GLU A 116 -11.15 1.83 -22.37
N VAL A 117 -11.12 2.22 -21.09
CA VAL A 117 -9.90 2.22 -20.27
C VAL A 117 -10.21 1.70 -18.87
N LEU A 118 -9.22 1.11 -18.24
CA LEU A 118 -9.25 0.78 -16.81
C LEU A 118 -8.61 1.92 -16.03
N ILE A 119 -9.29 2.37 -14.98
CA ILE A 119 -8.71 3.34 -14.03
C ILE A 119 -8.50 2.61 -12.70
N THR A 120 -7.33 2.79 -12.11
CA THR A 120 -6.95 2.20 -10.82
C THR A 120 -6.60 3.29 -9.82
N ASP A 121 -7.33 3.35 -8.69
CA ASP A 121 -6.94 4.13 -7.51
C ASP A 121 -5.98 3.33 -6.65
N THR A 122 -4.95 3.98 -6.14
CA THR A 122 -3.92 3.34 -5.32
C THR A 122 -3.77 4.00 -3.96
N VAL A 123 -3.10 3.30 -3.06
CA VAL A 123 -2.66 3.86 -1.77
C VAL A 123 -1.75 5.05 -2.02
N GLY A 124 -1.99 6.15 -1.30
CA GLY A 124 -1.15 7.35 -1.42
C GLY A 124 0.25 7.15 -0.84
N PHE A 125 1.21 7.79 -1.48
CA PHE A 125 2.58 7.88 -0.98
C PHE A 125 2.62 8.73 0.30
N ILE A 126 3.55 8.44 1.18
CA ILE A 126 3.84 9.21 2.39
C ILE A 126 5.36 9.37 2.48
N SER A 127 5.81 10.54 2.92
CA SER A 127 7.21 10.73 3.31
C SER A 127 7.51 9.81 4.49
N ASP A 128 8.68 9.23 4.53
CA ASP A 128 9.13 8.37 5.63
C ASP A 128 8.20 7.18 5.91
N LEU A 129 7.98 6.35 4.90
CA LEU A 129 7.28 5.08 5.07
C LEU A 129 7.98 4.23 6.12
N PRO A 130 7.34 3.92 7.26
CA PRO A 130 7.87 2.96 8.20
C PRO A 130 8.21 1.66 7.49
N LYS A 131 9.36 1.06 7.80
CA LYS A 131 9.83 -0.18 7.14
C LYS A 131 8.78 -1.29 7.16
N GLU A 132 7.93 -1.30 8.18
CA GLU A 132 6.81 -2.23 8.35
C GLU A 132 5.70 -2.03 7.31
N LEU A 133 5.48 -0.80 6.84
CA LEU A 133 4.49 -0.47 5.82
C LEU A 133 5.02 -0.64 4.38
N VAL A 134 6.34 -0.72 4.20
CA VAL A 134 6.96 -0.93 2.88
C VAL A 134 6.43 -2.21 2.22
N ASN A 135 6.22 -3.28 2.98
CA ASN A 135 5.68 -4.53 2.43
C ASN A 135 4.20 -4.44 2.02
N ALA A 136 3.39 -3.68 2.78
CA ALA A 136 2.01 -3.39 2.39
C ALA A 136 1.97 -2.47 1.16
N PHE A 137 2.89 -1.53 1.10
CA PHE A 137 3.05 -0.59 -0.01
C PHE A 137 3.59 -1.27 -1.28
N ARG A 138 4.45 -2.28 -1.15
CA ARG A 138 4.95 -3.10 -2.26
C ARG A 138 3.81 -3.71 -3.08
N ALA A 139 2.74 -4.19 -2.42
CA ALA A 139 1.57 -4.70 -3.11
C ALA A 139 0.87 -3.62 -3.97
N THR A 140 0.94 -2.36 -3.55
CA THR A 140 0.45 -1.21 -4.32
C THR A 140 1.35 -0.90 -5.50
N LEU A 141 2.66 -0.92 -5.30
CA LEU A 141 3.64 -0.72 -6.37
C LEU A 141 3.55 -1.83 -7.43
N GLU A 142 3.25 -3.05 -7.03
CA GLU A 142 3.02 -4.15 -7.98
C GLU A 142 1.86 -3.86 -8.96
N GLU A 143 0.85 -3.07 -8.59
CA GLU A 143 -0.22 -2.66 -9.50
C GLU A 143 0.29 -1.73 -10.61
N LEU A 144 1.40 -0.99 -10.40
CA LEU A 144 1.99 -0.10 -11.40
C LEU A 144 2.53 -0.89 -12.60
N GLY A 145 3.06 -2.10 -12.39
CA GLY A 145 3.63 -2.93 -13.45
C GLY A 145 2.67 -3.36 -14.56
N GLY A 146 1.37 -3.10 -14.40
CA GLY A 146 0.33 -3.31 -15.41
C GLY A 146 -0.19 -2.03 -16.06
N SER A 147 0.36 -0.87 -15.68
CA SER A 147 -0.17 0.43 -16.12
C SER A 147 0.40 0.83 -17.46
N THR A 148 -0.45 1.40 -18.31
CA THR A 148 -0.07 2.01 -19.58
C THR A 148 0.31 3.49 -19.37
N LEU A 149 -0.29 4.13 -18.37
CA LEU A 149 -0.09 5.53 -18.03
C LEU A 149 -0.23 5.73 -16.52
N LEU A 150 0.62 6.54 -15.94
CA LEU A 150 0.51 7.02 -14.56
C LEU A 150 -0.06 8.44 -14.54
N LEU A 151 -1.12 8.65 -13.76
CA LEU A 151 -1.60 9.98 -13.41
C LEU A 151 -1.06 10.34 -12.03
N HIS A 152 -0.03 11.15 -11.99
CA HIS A 152 0.57 11.65 -10.76
C HIS A 152 -0.23 12.85 -10.26
N VAL A 153 -1.10 12.60 -9.29
CA VAL A 153 -1.95 13.64 -8.70
C VAL A 153 -1.15 14.37 -7.62
N ALA A 154 -1.04 15.68 -7.79
CA ALA A 154 -0.40 16.59 -6.84
C ALA A 154 -1.40 17.65 -6.39
N ASP A 155 -1.24 18.14 -5.17
CA ASP A 155 -2.10 19.18 -4.58
C ASP A 155 -1.56 20.56 -4.98
N ALA A 156 -2.26 21.27 -5.85
CA ALA A 156 -1.85 22.59 -6.34
C ALA A 156 -1.86 23.65 -5.23
N SER A 157 -2.61 23.45 -4.14
CA SER A 157 -2.64 24.37 -3.01
C SER A 157 -1.52 24.14 -1.99
N ASP A 158 -0.69 23.13 -2.21
CA ASP A 158 0.44 22.85 -1.34
C ASP A 158 1.66 23.67 -1.78
N PRO A 159 2.17 24.60 -0.94
CA PRO A 159 3.34 25.40 -1.30
C PRO A 159 4.61 24.54 -1.54
N MET A 160 4.62 23.30 -1.07
CA MET A 160 5.73 22.33 -1.26
C MET A 160 5.41 21.28 -2.34
N VAL A 161 4.55 21.60 -3.31
CA VAL A 161 4.07 20.64 -4.33
C VAL A 161 5.24 20.00 -5.10
N GLU A 162 6.24 20.79 -5.49
CA GLU A 162 7.42 20.31 -6.21
C GLU A 162 8.25 19.33 -5.37
N GLU A 163 8.47 19.65 -4.10
CA GLU A 163 9.20 18.79 -3.16
C GLU A 163 8.47 17.46 -2.89
N ARG A 164 7.16 17.40 -3.12
CA ARG A 164 6.38 16.17 -2.98
C ARG A 164 6.30 15.34 -4.25
N VAL A 165 6.61 15.92 -5.39
CA VAL A 165 6.69 15.19 -6.67
C VAL A 165 7.97 14.38 -6.76
N GLU A 166 9.11 14.95 -6.39
CA GLU A 166 10.43 14.31 -6.50
C GLU A 166 10.57 12.97 -5.76
N PRO A 167 10.08 12.78 -4.51
CA PRO A 167 10.15 11.48 -3.83
C PRO A 167 9.38 10.37 -4.54
N VAL A 168 8.30 10.71 -5.24
CA VAL A 168 7.54 9.74 -6.05
C VAL A 168 8.39 9.24 -7.21
N ASP A 169 9.16 10.13 -7.84
CA ASP A 169 10.08 9.78 -8.91
C ASP A 169 11.16 8.82 -8.44
N LYS A 170 11.78 9.12 -7.29
CA LYS A 170 12.77 8.24 -6.67
C LYS A 170 12.21 6.85 -6.37
N ILE A 171 10.94 6.76 -5.93
CA ILE A 171 10.31 5.47 -5.67
C ILE A 171 10.05 4.71 -6.98
N LEU A 172 9.62 5.39 -8.05
CA LEU A 172 9.43 4.78 -9.37
C LEU A 172 10.75 4.22 -9.91
N GLU A 173 11.84 4.97 -9.79
CA GLU A 173 13.20 4.54 -10.17
C GLU A 173 13.64 3.30 -9.35
N GLN A 174 13.50 3.35 -8.02
CA GLN A 174 13.87 2.24 -7.14
C GLN A 174 13.08 0.96 -7.38
N THR A 175 11.89 1.08 -7.96
CA THR A 175 10.99 -0.04 -8.24
C THR A 175 10.99 -0.48 -9.71
N GLY A 176 11.73 0.23 -10.58
CA GLY A 176 11.85 -0.11 -12.02
C GLY A 176 10.62 0.29 -12.84
N TYR A 177 9.84 1.27 -12.36
CA TYR A 177 8.63 1.74 -13.06
C TYR A 177 8.79 3.15 -13.68
N GLU A 178 10.00 3.69 -13.70
CA GLU A 178 10.33 5.00 -14.28
C GLU A 178 10.03 5.10 -15.79
N SER A 179 10.04 3.96 -16.48
CA SER A 179 9.77 3.89 -17.92
C SER A 179 8.29 4.04 -18.29
N ILE A 180 7.38 3.95 -17.32
CA ILE A 180 5.94 4.08 -17.58
C ILE A 180 5.63 5.57 -17.84
N PRO A 181 4.97 5.90 -18.97
CA PRO A 181 4.56 7.27 -19.26
C PRO A 181 3.79 7.89 -18.09
N ARG A 182 4.09 9.15 -17.78
CA ARG A 182 3.48 9.85 -16.64
C ARG A 182 2.98 11.23 -17.02
N VAL A 183 1.82 11.59 -16.48
CA VAL A 183 1.25 12.94 -16.55
C VAL A 183 1.02 13.44 -15.13
N ILE A 184 1.48 14.66 -14.83
CA ILE A 184 1.20 15.33 -13.55
C ILE A 184 -0.16 16.01 -13.66
N VAL A 185 -1.02 15.77 -12.67
CA VAL A 185 -2.35 16.37 -12.55
C VAL A 185 -2.37 17.24 -11.31
N LEU A 186 -2.40 18.55 -11.49
CA LEU A 186 -2.54 19.51 -10.41
C LEU A 186 -4.01 19.58 -9.96
N ASN A 187 -4.28 18.98 -8.82
CA ASN A 187 -5.62 18.93 -8.21
C ASN A 187 -5.79 20.06 -7.19
N LYS A 188 -7.03 20.34 -6.81
CA LYS A 188 -7.40 21.41 -5.85
C LYS A 188 -6.97 22.81 -6.33
N ALA A 189 -6.97 23.05 -7.64
CA ALA A 189 -6.63 24.33 -8.22
C ALA A 189 -7.55 25.48 -7.73
N ASP A 190 -8.75 25.13 -7.26
CA ASP A 190 -9.70 26.06 -6.61
C ASP A 190 -9.21 26.60 -5.25
N LYS A 191 -8.18 26.00 -4.68
CA LYS A 191 -7.56 26.37 -3.39
C LYS A 191 -6.14 26.91 -3.54
N ALA A 192 -5.58 26.85 -4.75
CA ALA A 192 -4.25 27.39 -5.01
C ALA A 192 -4.33 28.92 -5.04
N ASP A 193 -3.38 29.58 -4.39
CA ASP A 193 -3.18 31.00 -4.56
C ASP A 193 -2.72 31.28 -6.00
N PRO A 194 -3.24 32.37 -6.64
CA PRO A 194 -2.91 32.71 -8.00
C PRO A 194 -1.44 33.13 -8.19
#